data_182ea1a11ea7bb3b9c2e87c7be2c73c6
#
_entry.id   182ea1a11ea7bb3b9c2e87c7be2c73c6
#
_cell.length_a   1.000
_cell.length_b   1.000
_cell.length_c   1.000
_cell.angle_alpha   90.00
_cell.angle_beta   90.00
_cell.angle_gamma   90.00
#
_symmetry.space_group_name_H-M   'P 1'
#
loop_
_entity.id
_entity.type
_entity.pdbx_description
1 polymer ?
#
loop_
_entity_poly.entity_id
_entity_poly.type
_entity_poly.pdbx_seq_one_letter_code
_entity_poly.pdbx_strand_id
1 'polypeptide(L)'
;MWGQLMIKNRFVTKLLITFMVLCFLMVPISGKIILKETENLEVKSDLPTSFDLRYAEGFNYVTPIKSQTGGTCWAHGAMSAMEGNLMMTGNFQSPGEPNLAEYHLDWWNGFNQFNNDDDPLNAGLEVHYGGDYLVSSAYFTRGEGAVYSPDANDGTEADIPWYQTAPARFDPSYDIYYPRDIEWFVAGPNLENIDIIKEKIMTEGVMGTALCISSQFMDGYVHYQPRDSSYDPNHAVAIIGWDDNKLTQADEPGAWLIKNSWGSDWGEDGYFWISYYDKHCGQHPEMGAVSFQNVELLKYENIYYHDYHGWRDTLKGVQEAFNAFVAKGDEQLDAVSFYTATDGVMYEIKIYDDFIDGELRNELYSKTGVIDYTGFHTIDLETPIGFAAGDDFYIYLYLLDGGHPFDRTSEIEVLLVAKSQGIVVKSKARSGESYYKSGSEWKDFFYYPFDDWSHRGTANFCIKALTNSWNPTGSELYCDDVIALSNVKPLSLVEASFSIENIGEPFSNLNWEISEWPDWGTWTFKPKSGSNLKPENGPFNIEVKFLSPSKRDTEFSGEIKIVNIDNPSNYEIVEVTVATSKTRLVSGVAQNLFERLSLKFPNLLNFLNL
;
A
#
# COMPACT_ATOMS: atom_id res chain seq x y z
N MET A 1 -49.62 -12.80 -48.54
CA MET A 1 -48.24 -13.36 -48.41
C MET A 1 -47.18 -12.43 -48.97
N TRP A 2 -47.50 -11.17 -49.30
CA TRP A 2 -46.57 -10.17 -49.86
C TRP A 2 -46.24 -9.00 -48.91
N GLY A 3 -46.89 -8.90 -47.77
CA GLY A 3 -46.69 -7.81 -46.82
C GLY A 3 -45.57 -8.03 -45.80
N GLN A 4 -45.14 -9.26 -45.54
CA GLN A 4 -44.08 -9.56 -44.56
C GLN A 4 -42.67 -9.57 -45.16
N LEU A 5 -42.51 -9.67 -46.48
CA LEU A 5 -41.20 -9.62 -47.14
C LEU A 5 -40.66 -8.20 -47.30
N MET A 6 -41.51 -7.19 -47.35
CA MET A 6 -41.09 -5.78 -47.51
C MET A 6 -40.60 -5.15 -46.21
N ILE A 7 -41.05 -5.65 -45.06
CA ILE A 7 -40.60 -5.13 -43.76
C ILE A 7 -39.21 -5.68 -43.39
N LYS A 8 -38.89 -6.92 -43.76
CA LYS A 8 -37.54 -7.50 -43.54
C LYS A 8 -36.47 -6.81 -44.39
N ASN A 9 -36.77 -6.45 -45.64
CA ASN A 9 -35.81 -5.78 -46.51
C ASN A 9 -35.51 -4.35 -46.07
N ARG A 10 -36.47 -3.63 -45.48
CA ARG A 10 -36.19 -2.28 -44.96
C ARG A 10 -35.32 -2.26 -43.70
N PHE A 11 -35.41 -3.32 -42.88
CA PHE A 11 -34.57 -3.42 -41.66
C PHE A 11 -33.13 -3.83 -42.00
N VAL A 12 -32.96 -4.75 -42.94
CA VAL A 12 -31.63 -5.18 -43.41
C VAL A 12 -30.91 -4.03 -44.16
N THR A 13 -31.65 -3.26 -44.98
CA THR A 13 -31.07 -2.11 -45.72
C THR A 13 -30.67 -0.97 -44.77
N LYS A 14 -31.46 -0.71 -43.71
CA LYS A 14 -31.07 0.27 -42.68
C LYS A 14 -29.88 -0.20 -41.84
N LEU A 15 -29.79 -1.50 -41.51
CA LEU A 15 -28.65 -2.06 -40.78
C LEU A 15 -27.36 -2.01 -41.62
N LEU A 16 -27.45 -2.31 -42.92
CA LEU A 16 -26.32 -2.24 -43.83
C LEU A 16 -25.83 -0.79 -44.09
N ILE A 17 -26.75 0.18 -44.16
CA ILE A 17 -26.38 1.61 -44.33
C ILE A 17 -25.76 2.12 -43.04
N THR A 18 -26.23 1.74 -41.84
CA THR A 18 -25.64 2.11 -40.55
C THR A 18 -24.26 1.47 -40.39
N PHE A 19 -24.07 0.23 -40.83
CA PHE A 19 -22.74 -0.42 -40.80
C PHE A 19 -21.76 0.19 -41.83
N MET A 20 -22.25 0.59 -43.02
CA MET A 20 -21.43 1.29 -43.99
C MET A 20 -21.02 2.70 -43.54
N VAL A 21 -21.90 3.42 -42.83
CA VAL A 21 -21.57 4.76 -42.30
C VAL A 21 -20.60 4.65 -41.11
N LEU A 22 -20.69 3.59 -40.28
CA LEU A 22 -19.67 3.33 -39.22
C LEU A 22 -18.31 2.87 -39.80
N CYS A 23 -18.31 2.11 -40.90
CA CYS A 23 -17.05 1.73 -41.57
C CYS A 23 -16.37 2.89 -42.34
N PHE A 24 -17.12 3.91 -42.72
CA PHE A 24 -16.52 5.10 -43.35
C PHE A 24 -15.98 6.13 -42.36
N LEU A 25 -16.27 5.99 -41.06
CA LEU A 25 -15.70 6.83 -39.98
C LEU A 25 -14.41 6.25 -39.39
N MET A 26 -13.98 5.06 -39.80
CA MET A 26 -12.65 4.51 -39.54
C MET A 26 -11.78 4.55 -40.79
N VAL A 27 -11.59 5.71 -41.33
CA VAL A 27 -10.44 5.97 -42.20
C VAL A 27 -9.24 6.06 -41.29
N PRO A 28 -8.22 5.20 -41.40
CA PRO A 28 -6.97 5.44 -40.73
C PRO A 28 -6.43 6.74 -41.31
N ILE A 29 -6.41 7.79 -40.52
CA ILE A 29 -5.60 8.96 -40.78
C ILE A 29 -4.15 8.47 -40.69
N SER A 30 -3.62 7.97 -41.79
CA SER A 30 -2.20 7.81 -41.99
C SER A 30 -1.61 9.22 -42.14
N GLY A 31 -1.67 9.96 -41.04
CA GLY A 31 -0.83 11.10 -40.85
C GLY A 31 0.60 10.55 -40.76
N LYS A 32 1.40 10.72 -41.81
CA LYS A 32 2.83 10.74 -41.67
C LYS A 32 3.10 11.75 -40.56
N ILE A 33 3.36 11.26 -39.33
CA ILE A 33 4.04 12.05 -38.32
C ILE A 33 5.42 12.30 -38.96
N ILE A 34 5.57 13.46 -39.59
CA ILE A 34 6.88 14.03 -39.84
C ILE A 34 7.36 14.32 -38.41
N LEU A 35 8.14 13.40 -37.85
CA LEU A 35 9.03 13.73 -36.75
C LEU A 35 9.88 14.87 -37.30
N LYS A 36 9.50 16.12 -37.01
CA LYS A 36 10.43 17.22 -37.04
C LYS A 36 11.57 16.70 -36.17
N GLU A 37 12.77 16.55 -36.77
CA GLU A 37 13.98 16.49 -35.97
C GLU A 37 13.84 17.64 -34.98
N THR A 38 13.60 17.30 -33.71
CA THR A 38 13.82 18.22 -32.63
C THR A 38 15.30 18.51 -32.73
N GLU A 39 15.65 19.72 -33.23
CA GLU A 39 16.91 20.29 -32.84
C GLU A 39 17.06 19.97 -31.36
N ASN A 40 18.15 19.31 -30.99
CA ASN A 40 18.63 19.25 -29.65
C ASN A 40 18.77 20.70 -29.17
N LEU A 41 17.68 21.28 -28.68
CA LEU A 41 17.79 22.36 -27.72
C LEU A 41 18.48 21.68 -26.52
N GLU A 42 19.79 21.91 -26.41
CA GLU A 42 20.42 21.86 -25.09
C GLU A 42 19.56 22.80 -24.23
N VAL A 43 18.62 22.22 -23.51
CA VAL A 43 18.00 22.88 -22.38
C VAL A 43 19.16 23.00 -21.39
N LYS A 44 19.85 24.15 -21.41
CA LYS A 44 20.74 24.49 -20.30
C LYS A 44 19.89 24.39 -19.05
N SER A 45 20.22 23.44 -18.19
CA SER A 45 19.60 23.35 -16.88
C SER A 45 19.85 24.69 -16.18
N ASP A 46 18.80 25.31 -15.65
CA ASP A 46 18.90 26.56 -14.87
C ASP A 46 19.48 26.29 -13.46
N LEU A 47 20.14 25.12 -13.27
CA LEU A 47 20.75 24.75 -11.99
C LEU A 47 21.94 25.68 -11.67
N PRO A 48 22.08 26.09 -10.40
CA PRO A 48 23.22 26.90 -9.97
C PRO A 48 24.53 26.12 -10.11
N THR A 49 25.62 26.82 -10.43
CA THR A 49 26.95 26.21 -10.57
C THR A 49 27.52 25.71 -9.22
N SER A 50 26.93 26.11 -8.11
CA SER A 50 27.23 25.59 -6.77
C SER A 50 26.00 25.66 -5.87
N PHE A 51 25.87 24.70 -5.00
CA PHE A 51 24.77 24.62 -4.05
C PHE A 51 25.23 23.95 -2.75
N ASP A 52 24.68 24.38 -1.63
CA ASP A 52 25.02 23.86 -0.31
C ASP A 52 23.78 23.92 0.59
N LEU A 53 23.27 22.75 0.98
CA LEU A 53 22.08 22.59 1.80
C LEU A 53 22.20 23.26 3.18
N ARG A 54 23.40 23.54 3.66
CA ARG A 54 23.61 24.28 4.91
C ARG A 54 23.21 25.75 4.82
N TYR A 55 23.09 26.28 3.59
CA TYR A 55 22.84 27.70 3.33
C TYR A 55 21.76 27.92 2.26
N ALA A 56 20.95 26.89 1.95
CA ALA A 56 19.94 26.97 0.91
C ALA A 56 18.80 27.91 1.33
N GLU A 57 18.56 28.97 0.54
CA GLU A 57 17.50 29.97 0.79
C GLU A 57 17.53 30.61 2.19
N GLY A 58 18.69 30.59 2.87
CA GLY A 58 18.87 31.13 4.21
C GLY A 58 18.54 30.16 5.34
N PHE A 59 18.26 28.91 5.03
CA PHE A 59 18.02 27.83 5.98
C PHE A 59 19.14 26.78 5.93
N ASN A 60 19.25 26.01 7.01
CA ASN A 60 20.11 24.83 7.07
C ASN A 60 19.24 23.56 7.04
N TYR A 61 19.46 22.70 6.05
CA TYR A 61 18.78 21.41 5.90
C TYR A 61 19.69 20.21 6.21
N VAL A 62 20.81 20.45 6.89
CA VAL A 62 21.78 19.41 7.24
C VAL A 62 21.90 19.32 8.76
N THR A 63 21.60 18.16 9.31
CA THR A 63 21.76 17.88 10.74
C THR A 63 23.24 17.89 11.17
N PRO A 64 23.57 18.05 12.47
CA PRO A 64 24.94 18.10 12.97
C PRO A 64 25.79 16.90 12.52
N ILE A 65 27.12 17.12 12.50
CA ILE A 65 28.08 16.05 12.22
C ILE A 65 28.11 15.07 13.40
N LYS A 66 27.96 13.79 13.08
CA LYS A 66 28.05 12.67 14.03
C LYS A 66 29.43 11.97 13.92
N SER A 67 29.74 11.11 14.89
CA SER A 67 30.99 10.34 14.92
C SER A 67 30.67 8.86 15.07
N GLN A 68 30.68 8.13 13.98
CA GLN A 68 30.37 6.70 13.97
C GLN A 68 31.32 5.88 14.85
N THR A 69 30.81 4.84 15.45
CA THR A 69 31.60 3.81 16.11
C THR A 69 31.44 2.49 15.34
N GLY A 70 32.54 1.80 15.06
CA GLY A 70 32.53 0.56 14.27
C GLY A 70 32.26 0.77 12.78
N GLY A 71 31.82 -0.26 12.10
CA GLY A 71 31.49 -0.27 10.66
C GLY A 71 30.05 0.17 10.39
N THR A 72 29.61 1.31 10.92
CA THR A 72 28.22 1.79 10.85
C THR A 72 28.03 2.99 9.92
N CYS A 73 29.00 3.26 9.03
CA CYS A 73 28.93 4.38 8.08
C CYS A 73 27.65 4.34 7.20
N TRP A 74 27.23 3.16 6.79
CA TRP A 74 26.02 2.95 5.99
C TRP A 74 24.74 3.40 6.73
N ALA A 75 24.65 3.12 8.03
CA ALA A 75 23.54 3.59 8.86
C ALA A 75 23.57 5.12 9.01
N HIS A 76 24.75 5.72 9.25
CA HIS A 76 24.91 7.17 9.34
C HIS A 76 24.59 7.87 8.01
N GLY A 77 24.99 7.29 6.87
CA GLY A 77 24.64 7.80 5.54
C GLY A 77 23.14 7.77 5.27
N ALA A 78 22.48 6.65 5.57
CA ALA A 78 21.04 6.50 5.40
C ALA A 78 20.24 7.44 6.33
N MET A 79 20.59 7.49 7.63
CA MET A 79 19.93 8.40 8.57
C MET A 79 20.16 9.86 8.21
N SER A 80 21.36 10.25 7.76
CA SER A 80 21.61 11.63 7.29
C SER A 80 20.71 12.01 6.11
N ALA A 81 20.43 11.08 5.20
CA ALA A 81 19.52 11.34 4.08
C ALA A 81 18.06 11.45 4.55
N MET A 82 17.60 10.56 5.43
CA MET A 82 16.28 10.64 6.06
C MET A 82 16.08 11.95 6.82
N GLU A 83 17.05 12.32 7.66
CA GLU A 83 17.06 13.57 8.44
C GLU A 83 17.02 14.80 7.55
N GLY A 84 17.82 14.80 6.45
CA GLY A 84 17.84 15.91 5.49
C GLY A 84 16.49 16.11 4.79
N ASN A 85 15.79 15.03 4.43
CA ASN A 85 14.44 15.12 3.87
C ASN A 85 13.42 15.62 4.90
N LEU A 86 13.51 15.15 6.15
CA LEU A 86 12.65 15.65 7.25
C LEU A 86 12.87 17.16 7.50
N MET A 87 14.11 17.64 7.41
CA MET A 87 14.43 19.08 7.50
C MET A 87 13.86 19.86 6.32
N MET A 88 13.99 19.31 5.10
CA MET A 88 13.53 19.94 3.86
C MET A 88 12.00 20.05 3.79
N THR A 89 11.30 18.98 4.14
CA THR A 89 9.82 18.89 4.08
C THR A 89 9.13 19.52 5.29
N GLY A 90 9.83 19.62 6.42
CA GLY A 90 9.24 20.04 7.70
C GLY A 90 8.33 18.98 8.33
N ASN A 91 8.42 17.73 7.90
CA ASN A 91 7.59 16.61 8.38
C ASN A 91 8.05 16.03 9.73
N PHE A 92 9.14 16.53 10.31
CA PHE A 92 9.59 16.07 11.62
C PHE A 92 8.62 16.56 12.71
N GLN A 93 8.04 15.63 13.45
CA GLN A 93 7.01 15.90 14.45
C GLN A 93 7.48 15.71 15.89
N SER A 94 8.65 15.08 16.08
CA SER A 94 9.23 14.85 17.40
C SER A 94 9.94 16.12 17.93
N PRO A 95 10.26 16.22 19.23
CA PRO A 95 10.90 17.42 19.77
C PRO A 95 12.34 17.63 19.26
N GLY A 96 12.71 18.88 18.93
CA GLY A 96 14.06 19.28 18.55
C GLY A 96 14.33 19.18 17.06
N GLU A 97 15.57 18.88 16.71
CA GLU A 97 16.01 18.59 15.34
C GLU A 97 15.96 17.09 15.07
N PRO A 98 15.79 16.65 13.82
CA PRO A 98 15.90 15.23 13.48
C PRO A 98 17.25 14.66 13.92
N ASN A 99 17.21 13.59 14.68
CA ASN A 99 18.38 12.83 15.11
C ASN A 99 17.96 11.37 15.26
N LEU A 100 17.99 10.65 14.15
CA LEU A 100 17.50 9.28 14.06
C LEU A 100 18.57 8.30 14.55
N ALA A 101 18.13 7.14 15.08
CA ALA A 101 18.97 6.20 15.79
C ALA A 101 19.70 5.23 14.84
N GLU A 102 20.95 5.50 14.50
CA GLU A 102 21.79 4.68 13.66
C GLU A 102 21.99 3.27 14.21
N TYR A 103 22.20 3.16 15.54
CA TYR A 103 22.45 1.85 16.16
C TYR A 103 21.20 0.99 16.33
N HIS A 104 20.00 1.59 16.30
CA HIS A 104 18.79 0.78 16.18
C HIS A 104 18.73 0.07 14.82
N LEU A 105 19.02 0.78 13.73
CA LEU A 105 19.14 0.18 12.40
C LEU A 105 20.23 -0.89 12.36
N ASP A 106 21.41 -0.62 12.94
CA ASP A 106 22.53 -1.55 12.93
C ASP A 106 22.22 -2.87 13.65
N TRP A 107 21.51 -2.84 14.78
CA TRP A 107 21.07 -4.04 15.51
C TRP A 107 19.90 -4.76 14.82
N TRP A 108 18.92 -4.04 14.29
CA TRP A 108 17.61 -4.59 13.91
C TRP A 108 17.35 -4.57 12.40
N ASN A 109 18.39 -4.46 11.58
CA ASN A 109 18.27 -4.40 10.11
C ASN A 109 17.65 -5.64 9.45
N GLY A 110 17.64 -6.78 10.12
CA GLY A 110 17.10 -8.03 9.61
C GLY A 110 18.10 -8.92 8.87
N PHE A 111 19.32 -8.43 8.61
CA PHE A 111 20.33 -9.14 7.81
C PHE A 111 21.48 -9.71 8.64
N ASN A 112 21.49 -9.48 9.93
CA ASN A 112 22.62 -9.85 10.78
C ASN A 112 22.36 -11.11 11.60
N GLN A 113 23.44 -11.67 12.15
CA GLN A 113 23.40 -12.87 12.98
C GLN A 113 22.58 -12.72 14.27
N PHE A 114 22.26 -11.48 14.67
CA PHE A 114 21.48 -11.17 15.86
C PHE A 114 19.98 -11.07 15.53
N ASN A 115 19.66 -10.58 14.35
CA ASN A 115 18.29 -10.39 13.88
C ASN A 115 18.17 -10.75 12.39
N ASN A 116 17.56 -11.89 12.13
CA ASN A 116 17.06 -12.33 10.82
C ASN A 116 15.87 -13.27 11.07
N ASP A 117 14.65 -12.80 10.88
CA ASP A 117 13.43 -13.56 11.17
C ASP A 117 13.23 -14.73 10.18
N ASP A 118 13.86 -14.67 9.00
CA ASP A 118 13.85 -15.76 8.02
C ASP A 118 14.84 -16.89 8.34
N ASP A 119 15.96 -16.57 8.99
CA ASP A 119 16.96 -17.56 9.46
C ASP A 119 17.47 -17.21 10.87
N PRO A 120 16.69 -17.51 11.91
CA PRO A 120 17.03 -17.13 13.30
C PRO A 120 18.20 -17.93 13.91
N LEU A 121 18.89 -18.76 13.11
CA LEU A 121 19.97 -19.65 13.58
C LEU A 121 21.38 -19.06 13.43
N ASN A 122 21.53 -17.73 13.45
CA ASN A 122 22.82 -17.02 13.53
C ASN A 122 23.67 -17.03 12.25
N ALA A 123 23.05 -16.85 11.09
CA ALA A 123 23.75 -16.58 9.84
C ALA A 123 23.42 -15.16 9.34
N GLY A 124 24.40 -14.42 8.86
CA GLY A 124 24.23 -13.07 8.33
C GLY A 124 25.37 -12.14 8.68
N LEU A 125 25.13 -10.85 8.53
CA LEU A 125 26.08 -9.79 8.86
C LEU A 125 26.44 -9.84 10.35
N GLU A 126 27.66 -9.47 10.69
CA GLU A 126 28.03 -9.23 12.08
C GLU A 126 27.61 -7.81 12.45
N VAL A 127 26.94 -7.63 13.58
CA VAL A 127 26.52 -6.32 14.09
C VAL A 127 27.76 -5.42 14.25
N HIS A 128 27.67 -4.16 13.83
CA HIS A 128 28.78 -3.18 13.77
C HIS A 128 29.82 -3.44 12.68
N TYR A 129 29.58 -4.36 11.76
CA TYR A 129 30.53 -4.75 10.71
C TYR A 129 30.00 -4.54 9.28
N GLY A 130 29.30 -3.44 9.06
CA GLY A 130 28.89 -3.00 7.73
C GLY A 130 27.49 -3.39 7.32
N GLY A 131 27.07 -2.85 6.21
CA GLY A 131 25.81 -2.98 5.52
C GLY A 131 25.81 -2.06 4.30
N ASP A 132 24.66 -1.87 3.67
CA ASP A 132 24.48 -1.02 2.49
C ASP A 132 23.12 -0.29 2.51
N TYR A 133 22.83 0.49 1.45
CA TYR A 133 21.57 1.22 1.35
C TYR A 133 20.35 0.32 1.04
N LEU A 134 20.54 -0.86 0.46
CA LEU A 134 19.46 -1.83 0.27
C LEU A 134 19.08 -2.51 1.59
N VAL A 135 20.06 -2.75 2.48
CA VAL A 135 19.83 -3.20 3.86
C VAL A 135 19.02 -2.16 4.64
N SER A 136 19.41 -0.87 4.56
CA SER A 136 18.66 0.23 5.20
C SER A 136 17.25 0.34 4.65
N SER A 137 17.10 0.26 3.32
CA SER A 137 15.81 0.31 2.64
C SER A 137 14.86 -0.80 3.09
N ALA A 138 15.34 -2.03 3.20
CA ALA A 138 14.54 -3.14 3.69
C ALA A 138 14.04 -2.92 5.13
N TYR A 139 14.90 -2.40 6.00
CA TYR A 139 14.53 -2.06 7.37
C TYR A 139 13.46 -0.97 7.44
N PHE A 140 13.61 0.13 6.68
CA PHE A 140 12.63 1.22 6.66
C PHE A 140 11.30 0.78 6.07
N THR A 141 11.33 0.02 4.98
CA THR A 141 10.11 -0.37 4.25
C THR A 141 9.31 -1.48 4.95
N ARG A 142 9.88 -2.16 5.95
CA ARG A 142 9.15 -3.03 6.87
C ARG A 142 8.48 -2.29 8.03
N GLY A 143 8.74 -0.98 8.19
CA GLY A 143 8.22 -0.18 9.30
C GLY A 143 8.91 -0.44 10.65
N GLU A 144 10.14 -0.95 10.63
CA GLU A 144 10.95 -1.16 11.84
C GLU A 144 11.77 0.08 12.25
N GLY A 145 11.84 1.08 11.41
CA GLY A 145 12.50 2.38 11.59
C GLY A 145 12.26 3.27 10.37
N ALA A 146 12.88 4.47 10.31
CA ALA A 146 13.94 5.01 11.20
C ALA A 146 13.37 5.40 12.57
N VAL A 147 14.03 4.98 13.61
CA VAL A 147 13.61 5.27 15.00
C VAL A 147 14.13 6.61 15.47
N TYR A 148 13.23 7.42 16.05
CA TYR A 148 13.57 8.51 16.95
C TYR A 148 13.17 8.13 18.37
N SER A 149 14.07 8.34 19.34
CA SER A 149 13.80 8.15 20.75
C SER A 149 14.40 9.31 21.56
N PRO A 150 13.64 9.94 22.47
CA PRO A 150 14.18 10.95 23.37
C PRO A 150 15.35 10.44 24.21
N ASP A 151 15.36 9.16 24.57
CA ASP A 151 16.42 8.54 25.38
C ASP A 151 17.72 8.30 24.57
N ALA A 152 17.59 8.18 23.25
CA ALA A 152 18.72 8.12 22.33
C ALA A 152 19.18 9.50 21.89
N ASN A 153 18.59 10.59 22.36
CA ASN A 153 18.66 11.91 21.76
C ASN A 153 19.08 13.00 22.77
N ASP A 154 20.20 12.80 23.46
CA ASP A 154 20.71 13.78 24.43
C ASP A 154 21.51 14.94 23.81
N GLY A 155 21.49 15.06 22.46
CA GLY A 155 22.16 16.15 21.72
C GLY A 155 23.65 15.95 21.48
N THR A 156 24.20 14.85 21.93
CA THR A 156 25.55 14.35 21.60
C THR A 156 25.34 12.96 21.01
N GLU A 157 26.20 12.39 20.20
CA GLU A 157 26.12 11.01 19.68
C GLU A 157 25.23 10.08 20.53
N ALA A 158 23.95 10.36 20.46
CA ALA A 158 22.95 10.09 21.49
C ALA A 158 22.65 8.62 21.69
N ASP A 159 22.86 7.80 20.69
CA ASP A 159 22.63 6.37 20.78
C ASP A 159 23.91 5.54 21.04
N ILE A 160 25.03 6.17 21.47
CA ILE A 160 26.24 5.43 21.87
C ILE A 160 25.97 4.32 22.88
N PRO A 161 25.11 4.49 23.90
CA PRO A 161 24.75 3.37 24.77
C PRO A 161 24.18 2.18 24.01
N TRP A 162 23.49 2.42 22.90
CA TRP A 162 22.91 1.40 22.04
C TRP A 162 23.97 0.68 21.17
N TYR A 163 25.10 1.33 20.88
CA TYR A 163 26.23 0.61 20.28
C TYR A 163 26.69 -0.58 21.14
N GLN A 164 26.76 -0.40 22.47
CA GLN A 164 27.23 -1.44 23.38
C GLN A 164 26.16 -2.46 23.77
N THR A 165 24.89 -2.05 23.76
CA THR A 165 23.77 -2.89 24.20
C THR A 165 22.58 -2.64 23.28
N ALA A 166 22.11 -3.70 22.65
CA ALA A 166 20.95 -3.62 21.76
C ALA A 166 19.77 -2.94 22.46
N PRO A 167 19.18 -1.88 21.86
CA PRO A 167 17.92 -1.32 22.36
C PRO A 167 16.78 -2.33 22.19
N ALA A 168 15.60 -2.03 22.71
CA ALA A 168 14.40 -2.78 22.36
C ALA A 168 14.15 -2.67 20.84
N ARG A 169 13.78 -3.78 20.18
CA ARG A 169 13.42 -3.76 18.74
C ARG A 169 12.13 -2.95 18.51
N PHE A 170 11.17 -3.13 19.40
CA PHE A 170 9.89 -2.42 19.38
C PHE A 170 9.62 -1.84 20.76
N ASP A 171 9.41 -0.54 20.83
CA ASP A 171 9.04 0.17 22.06
C ASP A 171 7.94 1.19 21.71
N PRO A 172 6.84 1.24 22.48
CA PRO A 172 5.75 2.19 22.24
C PRO A 172 6.15 3.67 22.37
N SER A 173 7.32 3.96 22.93
CA SER A 173 7.86 5.32 23.04
C SER A 173 8.64 5.78 21.82
N TYR A 174 8.88 4.89 20.85
CA TYR A 174 9.58 5.24 19.63
C TYR A 174 8.65 5.94 18.64
N ASP A 175 9.12 7.05 18.09
CA ASP A 175 8.56 7.61 16.87
C ASP A 175 9.28 6.95 15.70
N ILE A 176 8.51 6.33 14.80
CA ILE A 176 9.05 5.63 13.63
C ILE A 176 8.82 6.50 12.40
N TYR A 177 9.89 6.85 11.70
CA TYR A 177 9.85 7.61 10.46
C TYR A 177 10.00 6.70 9.24
N TYR A 178 9.10 6.85 8.29
CA TYR A 178 8.94 6.00 7.13
C TYR A 178 9.13 6.80 5.84
N PRO A 179 10.05 6.40 4.94
CA PRO A 179 10.17 7.01 3.63
C PRO A 179 9.08 6.44 2.70
N ARG A 180 8.27 7.31 2.14
CA ARG A 180 7.25 6.87 1.17
C ARG A 180 7.87 6.47 -0.17
N ASP A 181 8.99 7.12 -0.52
CA ASP A 181 9.75 6.83 -1.73
C ASP A 181 11.24 6.72 -1.39
N ILE A 182 11.92 5.78 -2.03
CA ILE A 182 13.38 5.66 -2.00
C ILE A 182 13.83 5.47 -3.43
N GLU A 183 14.57 6.43 -3.98
CA GLU A 183 14.97 6.42 -5.38
C GLU A 183 16.49 6.32 -5.51
N TRP A 184 16.94 5.55 -6.51
CA TRP A 184 18.34 5.32 -6.82
C TRP A 184 18.73 6.00 -8.12
N PHE A 185 19.79 6.84 -8.06
CA PHE A 185 20.31 7.58 -9.20
C PHE A 185 21.76 7.22 -9.47
N VAL A 186 22.10 7.18 -10.75
CA VAL A 186 23.47 7.01 -11.23
C VAL A 186 23.77 8.13 -12.22
N ALA A 187 24.80 8.93 -11.95
CA ALA A 187 25.17 10.07 -12.81
C ALA A 187 25.56 9.63 -14.22
N GLY A 188 26.00 8.38 -14.37
CA GLY A 188 26.45 7.83 -15.64
C GLY A 188 27.90 8.18 -15.99
N PRO A 189 28.51 7.41 -16.91
CA PRO A 189 29.93 7.53 -17.19
C PRO A 189 30.34 8.88 -17.81
N ASN A 190 29.41 9.59 -18.44
CA ASN A 190 29.65 10.92 -19.02
C ASN A 190 28.88 12.01 -18.25
N LEU A 191 28.42 11.71 -17.04
CA LEU A 191 27.61 12.59 -16.20
C LEU A 191 26.27 12.99 -16.84
N GLU A 192 25.70 12.14 -17.71
CA GLU A 192 24.48 12.39 -18.45
C GLU A 192 23.25 12.61 -17.55
N ASN A 193 23.26 12.07 -16.34
CA ASN A 193 22.16 12.19 -15.36
C ASN A 193 22.53 13.06 -14.15
N ILE A 194 23.64 13.81 -14.20
CA ILE A 194 24.09 14.59 -13.04
C ILE A 194 23.09 15.65 -12.62
N ASP A 195 22.37 16.24 -13.56
CA ASP A 195 21.39 17.29 -13.31
C ASP A 195 20.20 16.77 -12.50
N ILE A 196 19.75 15.52 -12.72
CA ILE A 196 18.69 14.90 -11.93
C ILE A 196 19.12 14.74 -10.47
N ILE A 197 20.37 14.33 -10.21
CA ILE A 197 20.91 14.22 -8.84
C ILE A 197 20.94 15.60 -8.17
N LYS A 198 21.38 16.63 -8.89
CA LYS A 198 21.40 18.02 -8.37
C LYS A 198 19.99 18.54 -8.07
N GLU A 199 19.02 18.28 -8.95
CA GLU A 199 17.62 18.62 -8.73
C GLU A 199 17.07 17.94 -7.48
N LYS A 200 17.32 16.64 -7.32
CA LYS A 200 16.88 15.89 -6.13
C LYS A 200 17.52 16.41 -4.84
N ILE A 201 18.80 16.81 -4.86
CA ILE A 201 19.42 17.47 -3.69
C ILE A 201 18.70 18.78 -3.36
N MET A 202 18.28 19.56 -4.37
CA MET A 202 17.57 20.83 -4.14
C MET A 202 16.15 20.66 -3.66
N THR A 203 15.46 19.58 -4.07
CA THR A 203 14.04 19.37 -3.80
C THR A 203 13.77 18.40 -2.64
N GLU A 204 14.60 17.37 -2.49
CA GLU A 204 14.41 16.30 -1.52
C GLU A 204 15.43 16.34 -0.38
N GLY A 205 16.54 17.06 -0.57
CA GLY A 205 17.56 17.23 0.47
C GLY A 205 18.75 16.28 0.32
N VAL A 206 19.27 15.82 1.44
CA VAL A 206 20.50 15.02 1.53
C VAL A 206 20.33 13.65 0.85
N MET A 207 21.36 13.20 0.11
CA MET A 207 21.35 11.89 -0.55
C MET A 207 22.49 11.01 -0.02
N GLY A 208 22.20 9.72 0.17
CA GLY A 208 23.22 8.73 0.51
C GLY A 208 24.10 8.37 -0.68
N THR A 209 25.41 8.13 -0.43
CA THR A 209 26.34 7.63 -1.45
C THR A 209 27.47 6.82 -0.83
N ALA A 210 28.31 6.20 -1.66
CA ALA A 210 29.45 5.42 -1.21
C ALA A 210 30.73 5.79 -1.98
N LEU A 211 31.89 5.51 -1.37
CA LEU A 211 33.20 5.71 -1.97
C LEU A 211 34.19 4.65 -1.47
N CYS A 212 35.32 4.53 -2.13
CA CYS A 212 36.46 3.82 -1.58
C CYS A 212 37.39 4.80 -0.88
N ILE A 213 37.21 5.00 0.42
CA ILE A 213 38.11 5.88 1.18
C ILE A 213 39.49 5.25 1.33
N SER A 214 40.50 5.92 0.81
CA SER A 214 41.91 5.53 0.90
C SER A 214 42.78 6.77 0.76
N SER A 215 43.89 6.83 1.52
CA SER A 215 44.81 7.96 1.45
C SER A 215 45.44 8.17 0.06
N GLN A 216 45.49 7.14 -0.77
CA GLN A 216 45.98 7.23 -2.14
C GLN A 216 45.05 8.01 -3.09
N PHE A 217 43.77 8.16 -2.72
CA PHE A 217 42.78 8.88 -3.48
C PHE A 217 42.45 10.25 -2.90
N MET A 218 43.15 10.66 -1.82
CA MET A 218 42.93 11.94 -1.16
C MET A 218 44.07 12.91 -1.48
N ASP A 219 43.69 14.14 -1.81
CA ASP A 219 44.60 15.30 -1.81
C ASP A 219 43.99 16.38 -0.90
N GLY A 220 44.57 16.54 0.32
CA GLY A 220 43.91 17.27 1.39
C GLY A 220 42.55 16.62 1.72
N TYR A 221 41.48 17.41 1.59
CA TYR A 221 40.10 16.95 1.80
C TYR A 221 39.30 16.88 0.48
N VAL A 222 39.98 16.56 -0.64
CA VAL A 222 39.40 16.30 -1.93
C VAL A 222 39.71 14.86 -2.33
N HIS A 223 38.68 14.08 -2.59
CA HIS A 223 38.75 12.66 -2.98
C HIS A 223 38.50 12.49 -4.48
N TYR A 224 39.32 11.62 -5.10
CA TYR A 224 39.09 11.13 -6.47
C TYR A 224 39.68 9.75 -6.63
N GLN A 225 38.84 8.76 -6.91
CA GLN A 225 39.24 7.43 -7.33
C GLN A 225 39.06 7.28 -8.84
N PRO A 226 40.14 7.01 -9.62
CA PRO A 226 40.00 6.74 -11.06
C PRO A 226 39.11 5.51 -11.34
N ARG A 227 38.35 5.55 -12.44
CA ARG A 227 37.41 4.49 -12.82
C ARG A 227 38.06 3.14 -13.13
N ASP A 228 39.31 3.13 -13.55
CA ASP A 228 40.12 1.92 -13.82
C ASP A 228 40.72 1.29 -12.56
N SER A 229 40.55 1.92 -11.41
CA SER A 229 40.95 1.36 -10.12
C SER A 229 40.22 0.05 -9.82
N SER A 230 40.92 -0.91 -9.24
CA SER A 230 40.38 -2.23 -8.85
C SER A 230 39.76 -2.26 -7.45
N TYR A 231 39.74 -1.14 -6.75
CA TYR A 231 39.20 -1.08 -5.39
C TYR A 231 37.69 -0.85 -5.42
N ASP A 232 36.97 -1.59 -4.56
CA ASP A 232 35.54 -1.52 -4.37
C ASP A 232 35.19 -0.49 -3.28
N PRO A 233 33.91 -0.02 -3.17
CA PRO A 233 33.52 0.93 -2.13
C PRO A 233 33.68 0.30 -0.75
N ASN A 234 34.06 1.11 0.22
CA ASN A 234 34.29 0.66 1.59
C ASN A 234 33.76 1.62 2.65
N HIS A 235 33.17 2.73 2.24
CA HIS A 235 32.64 3.75 3.13
C HIS A 235 31.41 4.42 2.54
N ALA A 236 30.37 4.62 3.36
CA ALA A 236 29.17 5.36 3.02
C ALA A 236 29.20 6.77 3.63
N VAL A 237 28.69 7.74 2.89
CA VAL A 237 28.65 9.16 3.24
C VAL A 237 27.40 9.81 2.66
N ALA A 238 27.19 11.11 2.89
CA ALA A 238 26.02 11.81 2.40
C ALA A 238 26.38 13.04 1.55
N ILE A 239 25.74 13.18 0.37
CA ILE A 239 25.86 14.34 -0.49
C ILE A 239 24.95 15.45 0.04
N ILE A 240 25.50 16.65 0.24
CA ILE A 240 24.76 17.83 0.73
C ILE A 240 24.84 19.03 -0.22
N GLY A 241 25.48 18.88 -1.38
CA GLY A 241 25.66 19.97 -2.33
C GLY A 241 26.73 19.69 -3.37
N TRP A 242 27.13 20.71 -4.10
CA TRP A 242 28.12 20.62 -5.17
C TRP A 242 28.78 21.96 -5.51
N ASP A 243 29.90 21.88 -6.24
CA ASP A 243 30.51 23.01 -6.95
C ASP A 243 31.10 22.54 -8.28
N ASP A 244 30.55 23.03 -9.39
CA ASP A 244 30.96 22.70 -10.76
C ASP A 244 32.37 23.18 -11.10
N ASN A 245 32.89 24.16 -10.33
CA ASN A 245 34.22 24.74 -10.54
C ASN A 245 35.29 24.17 -9.56
N LYS A 246 34.90 23.26 -8.66
CA LYS A 246 35.82 22.66 -7.71
C LYS A 246 36.87 21.84 -8.43
N LEU A 247 38.13 22.22 -8.27
CA LEU A 247 39.27 21.47 -8.80
C LEU A 247 39.49 20.20 -7.96
N THR A 248 39.69 19.10 -8.66
CA THR A 248 39.99 17.78 -8.08
C THR A 248 41.20 17.17 -8.77
N GLN A 249 41.53 15.93 -8.49
CA GLN A 249 42.57 15.18 -9.17
C GLN A 249 42.12 14.63 -10.55
N ALA A 250 40.83 14.77 -10.88
CA ALA A 250 40.30 14.42 -12.20
C ALA A 250 40.72 15.46 -13.26
N ASP A 251 40.63 15.09 -14.54
CA ASP A 251 41.00 15.97 -15.66
C ASP A 251 40.06 17.19 -15.79
N GLU A 252 38.80 17.03 -15.40
CA GLU A 252 37.78 18.07 -15.47
C GLU A 252 37.32 18.49 -14.05
N PRO A 253 36.91 19.75 -13.85
CA PRO A 253 36.40 20.24 -12.57
C PRO A 253 35.01 19.70 -12.25
N GLY A 254 34.62 19.87 -11.01
CA GLY A 254 33.30 19.53 -10.46
C GLY A 254 33.39 18.49 -9.35
N ALA A 255 32.73 18.81 -8.24
CA ALA A 255 32.73 17.93 -7.08
C ALA A 255 31.43 18.04 -6.25
N TRP A 256 31.09 16.94 -5.63
CA TRP A 256 30.07 16.84 -4.60
C TRP A 256 30.62 17.33 -3.25
N LEU A 257 29.82 18.10 -2.51
CA LEU A 257 30.08 18.44 -1.12
C LEU A 257 29.49 17.34 -0.24
N ILE A 258 30.31 16.78 0.64
CA ILE A 258 30.01 15.56 1.38
C ILE A 258 30.00 15.80 2.88
N LYS A 259 28.96 15.30 3.56
CA LYS A 259 28.89 15.14 5.02
C LYS A 259 29.44 13.76 5.38
N ASN A 260 30.48 13.72 6.21
CA ASN A 260 31.06 12.50 6.76
C ASN A 260 30.51 12.21 8.18
N SER A 261 30.82 11.03 8.70
CA SER A 261 30.43 10.53 10.02
C SER A 261 31.63 10.23 10.93
N TRP A 262 32.68 11.07 10.87
CA TRP A 262 33.92 10.91 11.67
C TRP A 262 34.17 12.06 12.63
N GLY A 263 33.11 12.73 13.06
CA GLY A 263 33.20 13.90 13.94
C GLY A 263 33.65 15.19 13.23
N SER A 264 33.41 16.32 13.88
CA SER A 264 33.74 17.64 13.33
C SER A 264 35.23 17.96 13.32
N ASP A 265 36.04 17.21 14.06
CA ASP A 265 37.50 17.39 14.08
C ASP A 265 38.20 16.82 12.83
N TRP A 266 37.44 16.05 12.00
CA TRP A 266 37.93 15.52 10.74
C TRP A 266 37.48 16.38 9.56
N GLY A 267 38.29 16.48 8.51
CA GLY A 267 37.90 17.16 7.28
C GLY A 267 37.85 18.69 7.42
N GLU A 268 36.96 19.31 6.68
CA GLU A 268 36.56 20.70 6.78
C GLU A 268 35.33 20.78 7.72
N ASP A 269 35.54 20.73 9.03
CA ASP A 269 34.49 20.67 10.07
C ASP A 269 33.54 19.44 9.89
N GLY A 270 34.07 18.28 9.51
CA GLY A 270 33.32 17.06 9.25
C GLY A 270 32.90 16.87 7.79
N TYR A 271 33.23 17.81 6.91
CA TYR A 271 32.91 17.81 5.51
C TYR A 271 34.15 17.60 4.63
N PHE A 272 33.94 17.20 3.36
CA PHE A 272 34.99 17.06 2.36
C PHE A 272 34.37 17.04 0.95
N TRP A 273 35.21 16.91 -0.09
CA TRP A 273 34.76 16.93 -1.48
C TRP A 273 35.08 15.63 -2.20
N ILE A 274 34.19 15.19 -3.07
CA ILE A 274 34.41 14.04 -3.97
C ILE A 274 34.17 14.49 -5.40
N SER A 275 35.14 14.22 -6.30
CA SER A 275 34.99 14.51 -7.72
C SER A 275 33.72 13.87 -8.32
N TYR A 276 33.04 14.56 -9.25
CA TYR A 276 31.97 13.99 -10.06
C TYR A 276 32.44 12.76 -10.86
N TYR A 277 33.74 12.72 -11.17
CA TYR A 277 34.36 11.65 -11.96
C TYR A 277 34.90 10.50 -11.12
N ASP A 278 34.60 10.50 -9.82
CA ASP A 278 34.92 9.41 -8.91
C ASP A 278 34.29 8.08 -9.38
N LYS A 279 34.97 6.97 -9.13
CA LYS A 279 34.49 5.65 -9.57
C LYS A 279 33.15 5.26 -8.95
N HIS A 280 32.86 5.69 -7.70
CA HIS A 280 31.73 5.19 -6.92
C HIS A 280 30.71 6.26 -6.54
N CYS A 281 31.16 7.44 -6.10
CA CYS A 281 30.26 8.48 -5.61
C CYS A 281 29.34 9.00 -6.72
N GLY A 282 28.02 8.80 -6.56
CA GLY A 282 27.03 9.09 -7.58
C GLY A 282 27.12 8.21 -8.83
N GLN A 283 27.91 7.12 -8.80
CA GLN A 283 28.18 6.26 -9.96
C GLN A 283 27.89 4.78 -9.71
N HIS A 284 27.93 4.32 -8.45
CA HIS A 284 27.71 2.92 -8.13
C HIS A 284 26.23 2.55 -8.34
N PRO A 285 25.89 1.45 -9.04
CA PRO A 285 24.50 1.14 -9.40
C PRO A 285 23.58 0.89 -8.19
N GLU A 286 24.11 0.36 -7.09
CA GLU A 286 23.33 0.07 -5.88
C GLU A 286 23.53 1.09 -4.76
N MET A 287 24.61 1.89 -4.81
CA MET A 287 25.01 2.83 -3.75
C MET A 287 25.42 4.21 -4.33
N GLY A 288 24.93 4.56 -5.50
CA GLY A 288 25.30 5.77 -6.24
C GLY A 288 24.86 7.05 -5.54
N ALA A 289 23.69 7.53 -5.82
CA ALA A 289 23.00 8.59 -5.09
C ALA A 289 21.60 8.07 -4.72
N VAL A 290 21.38 7.86 -3.44
CA VAL A 290 20.13 7.30 -2.89
C VAL A 290 19.36 8.40 -2.19
N SER A 291 18.14 8.68 -2.64
CA SER A 291 17.24 9.68 -2.10
C SER A 291 16.12 9.02 -1.33
N PHE A 292 15.96 9.38 -0.05
CA PHE A 292 14.82 9.00 0.78
C PHE A 292 13.86 10.19 0.80
N GLN A 293 12.64 9.99 0.32
CA GLN A 293 11.73 11.10 0.02
C GLN A 293 10.40 10.94 0.73
N ASN A 294 9.72 12.08 0.91
CA ASN A 294 8.42 12.12 1.56
C ASN A 294 8.45 11.39 2.92
N VAL A 295 9.56 11.58 3.66
CA VAL A 295 9.73 10.96 4.98
C VAL A 295 8.70 11.53 5.92
N GLU A 296 7.92 10.67 6.55
CA GLU A 296 6.85 11.05 7.47
C GLU A 296 6.80 10.10 8.68
N LEU A 297 6.12 10.52 9.75
CA LEU A 297 5.83 9.62 10.85
C LEU A 297 5.00 8.44 10.33
N LEU A 298 5.39 7.22 10.66
CA LEU A 298 4.68 6.02 10.23
C LEU A 298 3.23 6.07 10.75
N LYS A 299 2.28 6.10 9.82
CA LYS A 299 0.84 6.23 10.11
C LYS A 299 0.06 4.92 9.95
N TYR A 300 0.72 3.85 9.54
CA TYR A 300 0.10 2.54 9.33
C TYR A 300 0.37 1.64 10.53
N GLU A 301 -0.68 0.97 11.02
CA GLU A 301 -0.56 0.06 12.16
C GLU A 301 0.04 -1.28 11.75
N ASN A 302 -0.21 -1.73 10.50
CA ASN A 302 0.38 -2.95 9.97
C ASN A 302 0.97 -2.72 8.58
N ILE A 303 2.10 -3.35 8.33
CA ILE A 303 2.68 -3.51 7.01
C ILE A 303 2.75 -5.02 6.74
N TYR A 304 2.04 -5.47 5.70
CA TYR A 304 2.08 -6.83 5.20
C TYR A 304 3.14 -6.96 4.13
N TYR A 305 4.02 -7.91 4.28
CA TYR A 305 5.09 -8.21 3.33
C TYR A 305 5.51 -9.68 3.42
N HIS A 306 6.12 -10.19 2.36
CA HIS A 306 6.84 -11.47 2.34
C HIS A 306 8.32 -11.27 2.02
N ASP A 307 8.69 -10.12 1.48
CA ASP A 307 10.05 -9.70 1.13
C ASP A 307 10.78 -9.11 2.35
N TYR A 308 11.16 -9.98 3.31
CA TYR A 308 11.81 -9.54 4.55
C TYR A 308 13.11 -8.76 4.32
N HIS A 309 13.92 -9.18 3.32
CA HIS A 309 15.16 -8.52 2.96
C HIS A 309 15.01 -7.51 1.80
N GLY A 310 13.78 -7.19 1.38
CA GLY A 310 13.51 -6.20 0.34
C GLY A 310 14.07 -6.57 -1.03
N TRP A 311 14.40 -5.58 -1.84
CA TRP A 311 14.88 -5.79 -3.20
C TRP A 311 16.29 -6.41 -3.23
N ARG A 312 16.40 -7.69 -3.65
CA ARG A 312 17.67 -8.40 -3.78
C ARG A 312 17.97 -8.85 -5.22
N ASP A 313 16.93 -9.00 -6.03
CA ASP A 313 17.06 -9.37 -7.45
C ASP A 313 15.79 -8.95 -8.21
N THR A 314 15.80 -9.09 -9.54
CA THR A 314 14.69 -8.69 -10.40
C THR A 314 14.32 -9.78 -11.39
N LEU A 315 13.07 -10.23 -11.37
CA LEU A 315 12.53 -11.20 -12.32
C LEU A 315 12.16 -10.48 -13.63
N LYS A 316 13.10 -10.51 -14.59
CA LYS A 316 12.94 -9.87 -15.88
C LYS A 316 12.00 -10.67 -16.80
N GLY A 317 11.26 -9.94 -17.67
CA GLY A 317 10.37 -10.56 -18.67
C GLY A 317 9.03 -11.05 -18.11
N VAL A 318 8.71 -10.74 -16.86
CA VAL A 318 7.41 -10.93 -16.22
C VAL A 318 6.83 -9.55 -15.94
N GLN A 319 5.59 -9.32 -16.38
CA GLN A 319 4.90 -8.05 -16.20
C GLN A 319 3.83 -8.10 -15.11
N GLU A 320 3.33 -9.28 -14.78
CA GLU A 320 2.24 -9.48 -13.82
C GLU A 320 2.70 -10.35 -12.65
N ALA A 321 2.53 -9.84 -11.44
CA ALA A 321 2.79 -10.56 -10.20
C ALA A 321 1.74 -10.20 -9.15
N PHE A 322 1.58 -11.03 -8.13
CA PHE A 322 0.81 -10.66 -6.93
C PHE A 322 1.35 -11.32 -5.68
N ASN A 323 1.10 -10.68 -4.54
CA ASN A 323 1.27 -11.27 -3.22
C ASN A 323 -0.09 -11.54 -2.59
N ALA A 324 -0.19 -12.67 -1.88
CA ALA A 324 -1.36 -13.09 -1.14
C ALA A 324 -1.17 -12.84 0.36
N PHE A 325 -2.16 -12.24 1.02
CA PHE A 325 -2.14 -11.91 2.44
C PHE A 325 -3.42 -12.37 3.12
N VAL A 326 -3.37 -12.46 4.44
CA VAL A 326 -4.53 -12.74 5.29
C VAL A 326 -4.63 -11.62 6.33
N ALA A 327 -5.78 -10.97 6.41
CA ALA A 327 -6.03 -9.89 7.35
C ALA A 327 -5.89 -10.36 8.81
N LYS A 328 -5.08 -9.66 9.61
CA LYS A 328 -4.81 -10.00 11.02
C LYS A 328 -5.92 -9.57 11.96
N GLY A 329 -6.69 -8.56 11.55
CA GLY A 329 -7.78 -7.98 12.30
C GLY A 329 -8.84 -7.41 11.36
N ASP A 330 -9.86 -6.75 11.90
CA ASP A 330 -10.73 -5.90 11.10
C ASP A 330 -9.92 -4.66 10.71
N GLU A 331 -9.54 -4.57 9.45
CA GLU A 331 -8.56 -3.61 8.93
C GLU A 331 -9.03 -2.93 7.65
N GLN A 332 -8.51 -1.73 7.41
CA GLN A 332 -8.63 -1.08 6.10
C GLN A 332 -7.25 -0.98 5.44
N LEU A 333 -7.17 -1.34 4.17
CA LEU A 333 -6.02 -1.13 3.32
C LEU A 333 -6.03 0.31 2.82
N ASP A 334 -5.02 1.07 3.20
CA ASP A 334 -4.90 2.50 2.85
C ASP A 334 -3.89 2.75 1.73
N ALA A 335 -2.85 1.90 1.62
CA ALA A 335 -1.81 2.05 0.62
C ALA A 335 -1.19 0.71 0.21
N VAL A 336 -0.59 0.71 -0.97
CA VAL A 336 0.26 -0.38 -1.48
C VAL A 336 1.64 0.16 -1.76
N SER A 337 2.69 -0.57 -1.39
CA SER A 337 4.05 -0.20 -1.76
C SER A 337 4.77 -1.32 -2.50
N PHE A 338 5.66 -0.93 -3.40
CA PHE A 338 6.42 -1.84 -4.26
C PHE A 338 7.71 -1.20 -4.75
N TYR A 339 8.59 -2.02 -5.32
CA TYR A 339 9.79 -1.55 -5.98
C TYR A 339 9.65 -1.60 -7.51
N THR A 340 10.32 -0.66 -8.20
CA THR A 340 10.51 -0.66 -9.64
C THR A 340 12.00 -0.76 -9.98
N ALA A 341 12.34 -1.48 -11.07
CA ALA A 341 13.72 -1.72 -11.47
C ALA A 341 14.14 -0.92 -12.72
N THR A 342 13.31 0.02 -13.17
CA THR A 342 13.59 0.90 -14.30
C THR A 342 12.82 2.22 -14.16
N ASP A 343 13.35 3.27 -14.81
CA ASP A 343 12.72 4.58 -14.82
C ASP A 343 11.57 4.65 -15.83
N GLY A 344 10.61 5.55 -15.58
CA GLY A 344 9.49 5.82 -16.49
C GLY A 344 8.51 4.64 -16.64
N VAL A 345 8.37 3.79 -15.64
CA VAL A 345 7.55 2.58 -15.73
C VAL A 345 6.08 2.85 -15.44
N MET A 346 5.20 2.43 -16.35
CA MET A 346 3.76 2.41 -16.10
C MET A 346 3.42 1.21 -15.21
N TYR A 347 2.57 1.45 -14.20
CA TYR A 347 2.06 0.42 -13.30
C TYR A 347 0.54 0.35 -13.30
N GLU A 348 0.00 -0.82 -12.96
CA GLU A 348 -1.39 -1.03 -12.55
C GLU A 348 -1.40 -1.84 -11.25
N ILE A 349 -2.02 -1.28 -10.21
CA ILE A 349 -2.33 -1.97 -8.95
C ILE A 349 -3.78 -2.43 -9.03
N LYS A 350 -4.06 -3.69 -8.64
CA LYS A 350 -5.40 -4.17 -8.37
C LYS A 350 -5.45 -4.92 -7.07
N ILE A 351 -6.59 -4.82 -6.39
CA ILE A 351 -6.87 -5.55 -5.17
C ILE A 351 -7.98 -6.54 -5.46
N TYR A 352 -7.77 -7.80 -5.11
CA TYR A 352 -8.74 -8.87 -5.30
C TYR A 352 -9.08 -9.55 -3.98
N ASP A 353 -10.32 -10.03 -3.87
CA ASP A 353 -10.86 -10.73 -2.71
C ASP A 353 -10.62 -12.25 -2.78
N ASP A 354 -10.54 -12.81 -3.98
CA ASP A 354 -10.44 -14.25 -4.20
C ASP A 354 -9.32 -14.66 -5.17
N PHE A 355 -8.70 -15.82 -4.88
CA PHE A 355 -7.88 -16.56 -5.82
C PHE A 355 -8.36 -18.00 -5.90
N ILE A 356 -9.25 -18.30 -6.86
CA ILE A 356 -9.96 -19.57 -6.98
C ILE A 356 -9.70 -20.18 -8.36
N ASP A 357 -9.39 -21.49 -8.39
CA ASP A 357 -9.12 -22.25 -9.62
C ASP A 357 -7.98 -21.66 -10.47
N GLY A 358 -7.01 -20.99 -9.84
CA GLY A 358 -5.87 -20.36 -10.50
C GLY A 358 -6.22 -19.01 -11.16
N GLU A 359 -7.30 -18.36 -10.77
CA GLU A 359 -7.73 -17.05 -11.25
C GLU A 359 -8.01 -16.09 -10.10
N LEU A 360 -7.53 -14.84 -10.22
CA LEU A 360 -7.92 -13.73 -9.36
C LEU A 360 -9.35 -13.30 -9.70
N ARG A 361 -10.20 -13.14 -8.70
CA ARG A 361 -11.62 -12.80 -8.84
C ARG A 361 -12.04 -11.73 -7.85
N ASN A 362 -13.21 -11.13 -8.09
CA ASN A 362 -13.78 -10.08 -7.24
C ASN A 362 -12.80 -8.91 -7.05
N GLU A 363 -12.54 -8.17 -8.16
CA GLU A 363 -11.73 -6.96 -8.14
C GLU A 363 -12.41 -5.90 -7.27
N LEU A 364 -11.74 -5.52 -6.17
CA LEU A 364 -12.21 -4.51 -5.22
C LEU A 364 -11.73 -3.11 -5.58
N TYR A 365 -10.56 -3.00 -6.22
CA TYR A 365 -9.92 -1.72 -6.53
C TYR A 365 -8.98 -1.84 -7.72
N SER A 366 -8.81 -0.75 -8.45
CA SER A 366 -7.83 -0.63 -9.53
C SER A 366 -7.28 0.80 -9.62
N LYS A 367 -5.96 0.93 -9.79
CA LYS A 367 -5.27 2.21 -10.00
C LYS A 367 -4.12 2.02 -10.97
N THR A 368 -3.97 2.99 -11.88
CA THR A 368 -2.85 3.05 -12.82
C THR A 368 -2.05 4.33 -12.61
N GLY A 369 -0.77 4.30 -12.95
CA GLY A 369 0.08 5.47 -12.91
C GLY A 369 1.42 5.23 -13.60
N VAL A 370 2.32 6.18 -13.46
CA VAL A 370 3.70 6.11 -13.94
C VAL A 370 4.63 6.41 -12.76
N ILE A 371 5.67 5.62 -12.63
CA ILE A 371 6.78 5.87 -11.72
C ILE A 371 7.93 6.44 -12.54
N ASP A 372 8.38 7.62 -12.19
CA ASP A 372 9.39 8.34 -12.95
C ASP A 372 10.80 7.74 -12.76
N TYR A 373 11.15 7.30 -11.56
CA TYR A 373 12.49 6.82 -11.23
C TYR A 373 12.49 5.45 -10.56
N THR A 374 13.55 4.70 -10.79
CA THR A 374 13.82 3.39 -10.16
C THR A 374 13.85 3.51 -8.64
N GLY A 375 13.10 2.62 -7.95
CA GLY A 375 13.10 2.67 -6.50
C GLY A 375 11.92 2.01 -5.82
N PHE A 376 11.74 2.34 -4.55
CA PHE A 376 10.61 1.98 -3.72
C PHE A 376 9.58 3.09 -3.71
N HIS A 377 8.31 2.74 -3.82
CA HIS A 377 7.21 3.70 -3.92
C HIS A 377 6.00 3.25 -3.12
N THR A 378 5.35 4.19 -2.43
CA THR A 378 4.11 3.97 -1.67
C THR A 378 2.96 4.74 -2.32
N ILE A 379 1.95 4.03 -2.76
CA ILE A 379 0.79 4.54 -3.48
C ILE A 379 -0.44 4.46 -2.60
N ASP A 380 -1.00 5.60 -2.22
CA ASP A 380 -2.25 5.65 -1.47
C ASP A 380 -3.43 5.18 -2.34
N LEU A 381 -4.36 4.46 -1.74
CA LEU A 381 -5.65 4.17 -2.32
C LEU A 381 -6.57 5.39 -2.18
N GLU A 382 -7.29 5.75 -3.24
CA GLU A 382 -8.25 6.87 -3.20
C GLU A 382 -9.45 6.56 -2.29
N THR A 383 -9.78 5.28 -2.19
CA THR A 383 -10.81 4.77 -1.28
C THR A 383 -10.21 3.57 -0.55
N PRO A 384 -10.07 3.62 0.77
CA PRO A 384 -9.63 2.47 1.55
C PRO A 384 -10.53 1.25 1.38
N ILE A 385 -9.95 0.05 1.50
CA ILE A 385 -10.67 -1.22 1.36
C ILE A 385 -10.68 -1.93 2.69
N GLY A 386 -11.87 -2.24 3.20
CA GLY A 386 -12.01 -2.97 4.46
C GLY A 386 -11.90 -4.48 4.29
N PHE A 387 -11.28 -5.12 5.28
CA PHE A 387 -11.18 -6.58 5.43
C PHE A 387 -11.56 -6.98 6.85
N ALA A 388 -12.27 -8.09 6.98
CA ALA A 388 -12.49 -8.70 8.30
C ALA A 388 -11.28 -9.58 8.70
N ALA A 389 -11.11 -9.79 9.98
CA ALA A 389 -10.09 -10.69 10.50
C ALA A 389 -10.19 -12.08 9.88
N GLY A 390 -9.11 -12.51 9.21
CA GLY A 390 -9.02 -13.80 8.56
C GLY A 390 -9.42 -13.82 7.08
N ASP A 391 -9.84 -12.69 6.50
CA ASP A 391 -10.09 -12.57 5.08
C ASP A 391 -8.79 -12.67 4.28
N ASP A 392 -8.80 -13.43 3.21
CA ASP A 392 -7.72 -13.45 2.23
C ASP A 392 -7.84 -12.21 1.34
N PHE A 393 -6.71 -11.62 0.96
CA PHE A 393 -6.67 -10.56 -0.03
C PHE A 393 -5.40 -10.60 -0.87
N TYR A 394 -5.48 -10.11 -2.09
CA TYR A 394 -4.44 -10.27 -3.09
C TYR A 394 -4.07 -8.94 -3.70
N ILE A 395 -2.79 -8.56 -3.58
CA ILE A 395 -2.25 -7.32 -4.16
C ILE A 395 -1.60 -7.67 -5.50
N TYR A 396 -2.29 -7.38 -6.57
CA TYR A 396 -1.80 -7.54 -7.94
C TYR A 396 -1.04 -6.29 -8.38
N LEU A 397 0.09 -6.51 -9.03
CA LEU A 397 0.91 -5.47 -9.64
C LEU A 397 1.27 -5.85 -11.08
N TYR A 398 0.95 -4.94 -12.00
CA TYR A 398 1.46 -4.95 -13.37
C TYR A 398 2.54 -3.88 -13.51
N LEU A 399 3.67 -4.23 -14.11
CA LEU A 399 4.74 -3.32 -14.51
C LEU A 399 5.01 -3.48 -16.00
N LEU A 400 4.89 -2.39 -16.77
CA LEU A 400 5.04 -2.45 -18.24
C LEU A 400 6.42 -2.94 -18.65
N ASP A 401 7.46 -2.54 -17.93
CA ASP A 401 8.86 -2.85 -18.20
C ASP A 401 9.66 -3.02 -16.89
N GLY A 402 10.94 -3.38 -17.00
CA GLY A 402 11.87 -3.55 -15.89
C GLY A 402 11.80 -4.92 -15.20
N GLY A 403 10.62 -5.57 -15.19
CA GLY A 403 10.35 -6.79 -14.44
C GLY A 403 10.01 -6.50 -12.98
N HIS A 404 9.88 -7.56 -12.16
CA HIS A 404 9.47 -7.45 -10.76
C HIS A 404 10.65 -7.65 -9.80
N PRO A 405 11.00 -6.64 -8.97
CA PRO A 405 11.91 -6.80 -7.84
C PRO A 405 11.41 -7.82 -6.82
N PHE A 406 12.33 -8.62 -6.31
CA PHE A 406 12.03 -9.65 -5.32
C PHE A 406 13.15 -9.85 -4.32
N ASP A 407 12.77 -10.36 -3.15
CA ASP A 407 13.64 -10.87 -2.10
C ASP A 407 14.10 -12.30 -2.40
N ARG A 408 15.30 -12.64 -2.04
CA ARG A 408 15.83 -14.02 -2.02
C ARG A 408 17.08 -14.11 -1.18
N THR A 409 17.48 -15.32 -0.81
CA THR A 409 18.82 -15.58 -0.30
C THR A 409 19.87 -14.94 -1.22
N SER A 410 20.72 -14.07 -0.67
CA SER A 410 21.64 -13.25 -1.44
C SER A 410 22.95 -13.00 -0.70
N GLU A 411 23.99 -12.65 -1.45
CA GLU A 411 25.23 -12.14 -0.91
C GLU A 411 25.12 -10.63 -0.72
N ILE A 412 25.45 -10.16 0.48
CA ILE A 412 25.43 -8.74 0.85
C ILE A 412 26.85 -8.22 0.84
N GLU A 413 27.09 -7.15 0.08
CA GLU A 413 28.36 -6.43 0.11
C GLU A 413 28.43 -5.57 1.37
N VAL A 414 29.52 -5.71 2.12
CA VAL A 414 29.71 -4.94 3.36
C VAL A 414 30.65 -3.76 3.12
N LEU A 415 30.18 -2.57 3.42
CA LEU A 415 30.98 -1.35 3.44
C LEU A 415 31.87 -1.34 4.69
N LEU A 416 33.07 -1.90 4.59
CA LEU A 416 34.10 -1.94 5.63
C LEU A 416 35.42 -1.43 5.11
N VAL A 417 36.06 -0.52 5.85
CA VAL A 417 37.33 0.13 5.50
C VAL A 417 38.48 -0.83 5.11
N ALA A 418 38.37 -2.11 5.40
CA ALA A 418 39.48 -3.04 5.21
C ALA A 418 39.27 -4.14 4.15
N LYS A 419 38.08 -4.53 3.79
CA LYS A 419 37.77 -5.55 2.76
C LYS A 419 36.28 -5.50 2.39
N SER A 420 35.94 -5.55 1.10
CA SER A 420 34.64 -6.04 0.68
C SER A 420 34.59 -7.56 0.94
N GLN A 421 33.67 -7.99 1.75
CA GLN A 421 33.46 -9.39 2.04
C GLN A 421 31.97 -9.63 1.80
N GLY A 422 31.61 -10.35 0.74
CA GLY A 422 30.25 -10.80 0.54
C GLY A 422 29.84 -11.78 1.64
N ILE A 423 28.75 -11.52 2.30
CA ILE A 423 28.16 -12.39 3.32
C ILE A 423 26.82 -12.88 2.83
N VAL A 424 26.62 -14.20 2.78
CA VAL A 424 25.36 -14.80 2.38
C VAL A 424 24.34 -14.64 3.50
N VAL A 425 23.25 -13.94 3.20
CA VAL A 425 22.08 -13.77 4.08
C VAL A 425 20.92 -14.57 3.51
N LYS A 426 20.31 -15.40 4.36
CA LYS A 426 19.25 -16.30 3.95
C LYS A 426 17.88 -15.66 4.11
N SER A 427 17.10 -15.71 3.03
CA SER A 427 15.68 -15.42 2.98
C SER A 427 14.86 -16.70 2.99
N LYS A 428 13.58 -16.60 3.28
CA LYS A 428 12.64 -17.70 3.35
C LYS A 428 11.33 -17.34 2.68
N ALA A 429 10.85 -18.22 1.81
CA ALA A 429 9.52 -18.15 1.24
C ALA A 429 8.67 -19.36 1.63
N ARG A 430 7.38 -19.26 1.41
CA ARG A 430 6.42 -20.37 1.53
C ARG A 430 5.57 -20.42 0.26
N SER A 431 5.10 -21.62 -0.04
CA SER A 431 4.11 -21.79 -1.12
C SER A 431 2.84 -21.01 -0.79
N GLY A 432 2.32 -20.28 -1.78
CA GLY A 432 1.10 -19.50 -1.64
C GLY A 432 1.32 -18.02 -1.29
N GLU A 433 2.55 -17.55 -1.07
CA GLU A 433 2.84 -16.16 -0.71
C GLU A 433 2.92 -15.23 -1.93
N SER A 434 3.60 -15.65 -2.99
CA SER A 434 3.87 -14.83 -4.18
C SER A 434 3.61 -15.60 -5.46
N TYR A 435 3.06 -14.95 -6.48
CA TYR A 435 2.73 -15.55 -7.78
C TYR A 435 3.16 -14.66 -8.94
N TYR A 436 3.57 -15.26 -10.04
CA TYR A 436 3.87 -14.59 -11.30
C TYR A 436 3.09 -15.17 -12.47
N LYS A 437 2.80 -14.34 -13.49
CA LYS A 437 2.11 -14.77 -14.69
C LYS A 437 3.08 -15.42 -15.66
N SER A 438 2.75 -16.64 -16.12
CA SER A 438 3.50 -17.35 -17.15
C SER A 438 2.55 -17.81 -18.25
N GLY A 439 2.53 -17.10 -19.37
CA GLY A 439 1.50 -17.26 -20.41
C GLY A 439 0.13 -16.88 -19.85
N SER A 440 -0.82 -17.83 -19.85
CA SER A 440 -2.17 -17.60 -19.29
C SER A 440 -2.32 -18.08 -17.84
N GLU A 441 -1.30 -18.66 -17.23
CA GLU A 441 -1.40 -19.31 -15.92
C GLU A 441 -0.63 -18.53 -14.86
N TRP A 442 -1.17 -18.48 -13.65
CA TRP A 442 -0.44 -18.05 -12.46
C TRP A 442 0.42 -19.20 -11.95
N LYS A 443 1.67 -18.90 -11.62
CA LYS A 443 2.64 -19.84 -11.05
C LYS A 443 3.06 -19.34 -9.68
N ASP A 444 3.04 -20.23 -8.71
CA ASP A 444 3.57 -19.97 -7.37
C ASP A 444 5.11 -19.78 -7.45
N PHE A 445 5.57 -18.62 -6.99
CA PHE A 445 6.97 -18.21 -7.10
C PHE A 445 7.90 -19.05 -6.23
N PHE A 446 7.39 -19.66 -5.16
CA PHE A 446 8.11 -20.63 -4.34
C PHE A 446 8.74 -21.76 -5.18
N TYR A 447 8.07 -22.18 -6.26
CA TYR A 447 8.53 -23.26 -7.15
C TYR A 447 9.30 -22.76 -8.37
N TYR A 448 9.68 -21.48 -8.39
CA TYR A 448 10.44 -20.94 -9.52
C TYR A 448 11.77 -21.68 -9.68
N PRO A 449 12.10 -22.15 -10.91
CA PRO A 449 13.25 -23.00 -11.15
C PRO A 449 14.54 -22.20 -11.31
N PHE A 450 14.95 -21.48 -10.28
CA PHE A 450 16.25 -20.78 -10.28
C PHE A 450 17.38 -21.73 -10.65
N ASP A 451 18.34 -21.24 -11.46
CA ASP A 451 19.52 -21.98 -11.84
C ASP A 451 20.36 -22.35 -10.61
N ASP A 452 20.57 -21.38 -9.73
CA ASP A 452 21.16 -21.64 -8.42
C ASP A 452 20.11 -22.26 -7.49
N TRP A 453 20.37 -23.50 -7.08
CA TRP A 453 19.48 -24.24 -6.19
C TRP A 453 19.32 -23.61 -4.81
N SER A 454 20.31 -22.82 -4.34
CA SER A 454 20.26 -22.12 -3.03
C SER A 454 19.19 -21.03 -2.99
N HIS A 455 18.75 -20.53 -4.15
CA HIS A 455 17.69 -19.53 -4.26
C HIS A 455 16.27 -20.12 -4.27
N ARG A 456 16.15 -21.44 -4.51
CA ARG A 456 14.84 -22.11 -4.62
C ARG A 456 14.12 -22.13 -3.28
N GLY A 457 12.86 -21.71 -3.27
CA GLY A 457 12.03 -21.64 -2.07
C GLY A 457 12.44 -20.53 -1.09
N THR A 458 13.13 -19.50 -1.58
CA THR A 458 13.55 -18.35 -0.76
C THR A 458 13.05 -17.01 -1.30
N ALA A 459 12.31 -17.00 -2.42
CA ALA A 459 11.99 -15.78 -3.15
C ALA A 459 10.54 -15.34 -2.98
N ASN A 460 10.34 -14.04 -2.72
CA ASN A 460 9.06 -13.35 -2.66
C ASN A 460 9.12 -11.99 -3.36
N PHE A 461 8.04 -11.58 -4.04
CA PHE A 461 7.99 -10.26 -4.67
C PHE A 461 7.92 -9.14 -3.62
N CYS A 462 8.59 -8.02 -3.92
CA CYS A 462 8.59 -6.82 -3.11
C CYS A 462 7.30 -6.01 -3.32
N ILE A 463 6.19 -6.56 -2.85
CA ILE A 463 4.85 -5.96 -2.89
C ILE A 463 4.30 -6.01 -1.47
N LYS A 464 3.88 -4.86 -0.93
CA LYS A 464 3.44 -4.70 0.45
C LYS A 464 2.04 -4.08 0.51
N ALA A 465 1.31 -4.40 1.57
CA ALA A 465 0.04 -3.78 1.90
C ALA A 465 0.14 -3.04 3.24
N LEU A 466 -0.35 -1.81 3.30
CA LEU A 466 -0.26 -0.94 4.47
C LEU A 466 -1.67 -0.67 4.98
N THR A 467 -1.95 -1.10 6.21
CA THR A 467 -3.29 -1.10 6.78
C THR A 467 -3.36 -0.40 8.13
N ASN A 468 -4.56 0.04 8.47
CA ASN A 468 -4.94 0.52 9.80
C ASN A 468 -6.12 -0.28 10.33
N SER A 469 -6.28 -0.33 11.64
CA SER A 469 -7.47 -0.93 12.26
C SER A 469 -8.74 -0.23 11.79
N TRP A 470 -9.76 -1.00 11.48
CA TRP A 470 -11.03 -0.46 11.06
C TRP A 470 -12.13 -0.78 12.06
N ASN A 471 -12.73 0.26 12.61
CA ASN A 471 -13.91 0.19 13.46
C ASN A 471 -15.07 0.94 12.78
N PRO A 472 -15.79 0.28 11.86
CA PRO A 472 -16.92 0.92 11.17
C PRO A 472 -18.00 1.28 12.18
N THR A 473 -18.40 2.56 12.23
CA THR A 473 -19.40 3.09 13.17
C THR A 473 -20.74 3.38 12.50
N GLY A 474 -20.78 3.33 11.18
CA GLY A 474 -21.89 3.79 10.37
C GLY A 474 -22.80 2.70 9.84
N SER A 475 -23.54 1.95 10.69
CA SER A 475 -24.63 1.09 10.18
C SER A 475 -25.83 1.94 9.76
N GLU A 476 -26.43 1.63 8.61
CA GLU A 476 -27.60 2.33 8.07
C GLU A 476 -28.67 1.31 7.65
N LEU A 477 -29.82 1.39 8.33
CA LEU A 477 -30.97 0.54 8.02
C LEU A 477 -31.66 1.06 6.75
N TYR A 478 -31.95 0.14 5.84
CA TYR A 478 -32.69 0.41 4.60
C TYR A 478 -33.80 -0.63 4.40
N CYS A 479 -34.97 -0.17 3.93
CA CYS A 479 -36.10 -0.97 3.51
C CYS A 479 -37.02 -0.15 2.61
N ASP A 480 -37.28 -0.57 1.39
CA ASP A 480 -38.19 0.08 0.43
C ASP A 480 -39.43 -0.77 0.09
N ASP A 481 -39.64 -1.87 0.80
CA ASP A 481 -40.75 -2.78 0.58
C ASP A 481 -42.09 -2.18 1.05
N VAL A 482 -43.17 -2.62 0.37
CA VAL A 482 -44.56 -2.27 0.66
C VAL A 482 -45.40 -3.55 0.70
N ILE A 483 -46.27 -3.69 1.70
CA ILE A 483 -47.25 -4.81 1.75
C ILE A 483 -48.60 -4.32 1.24
N ALA A 484 -48.90 -4.59 -0.02
CA ALA A 484 -50.18 -4.23 -0.65
C ALA A 484 -50.99 -5.47 -1.08
N LEU A 485 -52.04 -5.77 -0.36
CA LEU A 485 -52.81 -7.00 -0.58
C LEU A 485 -54.29 -6.67 -0.89
N SER A 486 -54.82 -7.25 -1.97
CA SER A 486 -56.20 -7.05 -2.37
C SER A 486 -56.99 -8.36 -2.30
N ASN A 487 -58.33 -8.26 -2.15
CA ASN A 487 -59.24 -9.38 -2.11
C ASN A 487 -58.93 -10.40 -0.99
N VAL A 488 -58.43 -9.93 0.12
CA VAL A 488 -58.08 -10.73 1.29
C VAL A 488 -59.37 -11.19 1.98
N LYS A 489 -59.44 -12.49 2.29
CA LYS A 489 -60.59 -13.07 2.98
C LYS A 489 -60.63 -12.54 4.44
N PRO A 490 -61.76 -11.94 4.91
CA PRO A 490 -61.87 -11.51 6.32
C PRO A 490 -61.65 -12.64 7.28
N LEU A 491 -60.97 -12.36 8.41
CA LEU A 491 -60.60 -13.34 9.46
C LEU A 491 -59.81 -14.54 8.91
N SER A 492 -58.95 -14.31 7.97
CA SER A 492 -58.03 -15.34 7.49
C SER A 492 -56.58 -15.00 7.91
N LEU A 493 -55.81 -16.02 8.10
CA LEU A 493 -54.38 -15.88 8.27
C LEU A 493 -53.77 -15.45 6.93
N VAL A 494 -53.01 -14.39 6.93
CA VAL A 494 -52.31 -13.82 5.76
C VAL A 494 -50.83 -13.95 5.99
N GLU A 495 -50.12 -14.32 4.96
CA GLU A 495 -48.66 -14.36 4.94
C GLU A 495 -48.12 -13.30 3.95
N ALA A 496 -47.12 -12.60 4.35
CA ALA A 496 -46.37 -11.63 3.55
C ALA A 496 -44.89 -11.64 3.97
N SER A 497 -44.05 -10.91 3.30
CA SER A 497 -42.67 -10.69 3.69
C SER A 497 -42.19 -9.33 3.22
N PHE A 498 -41.17 -8.84 3.85
CA PHE A 498 -40.37 -7.70 3.41
C PHE A 498 -38.89 -7.96 3.75
N SER A 499 -37.99 -7.22 3.12
CA SER A 499 -36.55 -7.32 3.36
C SER A 499 -36.00 -6.03 3.96
N ILE A 500 -35.00 -6.18 4.79
CA ILE A 500 -34.18 -5.10 5.31
C ILE A 500 -32.75 -5.33 4.93
N GLU A 501 -31.97 -4.26 4.83
CA GLU A 501 -30.55 -4.30 4.50
C GLU A 501 -29.78 -3.30 5.35
N ASN A 502 -28.54 -3.61 5.64
CA ASN A 502 -27.58 -2.62 6.13
C ASN A 502 -26.86 -2.03 4.91
N ILE A 503 -27.12 -0.75 4.61
CA ILE A 503 -26.44 -0.03 3.52
C ILE A 503 -25.36 0.94 4.04
N GLY A 504 -24.96 0.79 5.30
CA GLY A 504 -23.93 1.60 5.93
C GLY A 504 -22.51 1.21 5.49
N GLU A 505 -21.54 1.66 6.28
CA GLU A 505 -20.13 1.35 6.02
C GLU A 505 -19.88 -0.15 5.97
N PRO A 506 -18.99 -0.65 5.10
CA PRO A 506 -18.59 -2.06 5.07
C PRO A 506 -18.23 -2.58 6.46
N PHE A 507 -18.59 -3.83 6.75
CA PHE A 507 -18.44 -4.50 8.07
C PHE A 507 -19.16 -3.85 9.26
N SER A 508 -19.88 -2.74 9.07
CA SER A 508 -20.71 -2.17 10.13
C SER A 508 -21.78 -3.16 10.58
N ASN A 509 -22.10 -3.17 11.87
CA ASN A 509 -23.07 -4.09 12.46
C ASN A 509 -24.38 -3.35 12.70
N LEU A 510 -25.46 -3.77 12.02
CA LEU A 510 -26.80 -3.26 12.26
C LEU A 510 -27.54 -4.17 13.25
N ASN A 511 -27.91 -3.60 14.38
CA ASN A 511 -28.85 -4.19 15.34
C ASN A 511 -30.21 -3.56 15.14
N TRP A 512 -31.23 -4.36 14.88
CA TRP A 512 -32.55 -3.85 14.50
C TRP A 512 -33.70 -4.57 15.21
N GLU A 513 -34.83 -3.86 15.33
CA GLU A 513 -36.08 -4.44 15.84
C GLU A 513 -37.30 -3.81 15.15
N ILE A 514 -38.39 -4.58 15.08
CA ILE A 514 -39.70 -4.06 14.71
C ILE A 514 -40.36 -3.47 15.94
N SER A 515 -40.45 -2.13 15.97
CA SER A 515 -40.92 -1.38 17.14
C SER A 515 -42.43 -1.13 17.12
N GLU A 516 -43.01 -0.90 15.92
CA GLU A 516 -44.42 -0.58 15.77
C GLU A 516 -45.02 -1.33 14.57
N TRP A 517 -46.32 -1.64 14.63
CA TRP A 517 -47.12 -2.27 13.57
C TRP A 517 -48.56 -1.85 13.67
N PRO A 518 -49.40 -2.10 12.63
CA PRO A 518 -50.79 -1.68 12.62
C PRO A 518 -51.61 -2.15 13.84
N ASP A 519 -52.47 -1.29 14.37
CA ASP A 519 -53.32 -1.55 15.54
C ASP A 519 -54.50 -2.51 15.25
N TRP A 520 -54.72 -2.84 13.99
CA TRP A 520 -55.69 -3.83 13.53
C TRP A 520 -55.05 -5.20 13.22
N GLY A 521 -55.78 -6.25 13.46
CA GLY A 521 -55.29 -7.61 13.25
C GLY A 521 -54.41 -8.10 14.40
N THR A 522 -53.88 -9.31 14.23
CA THR A 522 -52.89 -9.87 15.16
C THR A 522 -51.64 -10.19 14.36
N TRP A 523 -50.54 -9.56 14.67
CA TRP A 523 -49.31 -9.60 13.89
C TRP A 523 -48.25 -10.49 14.53
N THR A 524 -47.52 -11.21 13.69
CA THR A 524 -46.33 -12.01 14.09
C THR A 524 -45.26 -11.82 13.04
N PHE A 525 -44.05 -11.59 13.49
CA PHE A 525 -42.85 -11.38 12.68
C PHE A 525 -41.83 -12.47 12.98
N LYS A 526 -41.14 -12.94 11.94
CA LYS A 526 -40.09 -13.96 12.11
C LYS A 526 -38.91 -13.67 11.18
N PRO A 527 -37.79 -13.21 11.78
CA PRO A 527 -37.63 -12.76 13.18
C PRO A 527 -38.26 -11.40 13.43
N LYS A 528 -38.44 -11.02 14.70
CA LYS A 528 -38.93 -9.69 15.09
C LYS A 528 -37.80 -8.69 15.35
N SER A 529 -36.59 -9.19 15.59
CA SER A 529 -35.36 -8.42 15.79
C SER A 529 -34.17 -9.24 15.35
N GLY A 530 -33.05 -8.59 15.09
CA GLY A 530 -31.80 -9.22 14.75
C GLY A 530 -30.62 -8.37 15.19
N SER A 531 -29.44 -8.96 15.16
CA SER A 531 -28.18 -8.29 15.48
C SER A 531 -27.10 -8.68 14.49
N ASN A 532 -26.08 -7.81 14.36
CA ASN A 532 -24.92 -8.04 13.52
C ASN A 532 -25.25 -8.27 12.03
N LEU A 533 -26.30 -7.63 11.50
CA LEU A 533 -26.54 -7.62 10.06
C LEU A 533 -25.52 -6.71 9.41
N LYS A 534 -24.61 -7.29 8.61
CA LYS A 534 -23.56 -6.59 7.88
C LYS A 534 -24.02 -6.22 6.47
N PRO A 535 -23.46 -5.15 5.85
CA PRO A 535 -23.73 -4.84 4.44
C PRO A 535 -23.45 -6.02 3.49
N GLU A 536 -22.40 -6.79 3.78
CA GLU A 536 -21.96 -7.94 2.99
C GLU A 536 -22.95 -9.13 3.02
N ASN A 537 -23.87 -9.14 4.00
CA ASN A 537 -24.91 -10.18 4.09
C ASN A 537 -26.03 -9.95 3.06
N GLY A 538 -26.12 -8.73 2.49
CA GLY A 538 -27.21 -8.35 1.58
C GLY A 538 -28.59 -8.31 2.25
N PRO A 539 -29.68 -8.28 1.46
CA PRO A 539 -31.04 -8.17 1.99
C PRO A 539 -31.43 -9.36 2.86
N PHE A 540 -31.95 -9.06 4.05
CA PHE A 540 -32.42 -10.03 5.04
C PHE A 540 -33.95 -10.09 5.05
N ASN A 541 -34.55 -11.25 4.75
CA ASN A 541 -35.99 -11.41 4.63
C ASN A 541 -36.69 -11.63 5.97
N ILE A 542 -37.80 -10.93 6.20
CA ILE A 542 -38.65 -11.03 7.40
C ILE A 542 -40.02 -11.58 6.98
N GLU A 543 -40.39 -12.73 7.52
CA GLU A 543 -41.71 -13.30 7.33
C GLU A 543 -42.73 -12.59 8.24
N VAL A 544 -43.85 -12.20 7.65
CA VAL A 544 -44.97 -11.51 8.32
C VAL A 544 -46.21 -12.40 8.24
N LYS A 545 -46.83 -12.65 9.40
CA LYS A 545 -48.13 -13.31 9.45
C LYS A 545 -49.11 -12.48 10.26
N PHE A 546 -50.30 -12.27 9.74
CA PHE A 546 -51.32 -11.55 10.48
C PHE A 546 -52.75 -12.09 10.22
N LEU A 547 -53.62 -11.92 11.20
CA LEU A 547 -55.04 -12.20 11.03
C LEU A 547 -55.72 -10.97 10.42
N SER A 548 -56.32 -11.14 9.23
CA SER A 548 -57.00 -10.04 8.55
C SER A 548 -58.26 -9.55 9.33
N PRO A 549 -58.59 -8.27 9.24
CA PRO A 549 -59.76 -7.73 9.94
C PRO A 549 -61.09 -8.39 9.52
N SER A 550 -62.07 -8.36 10.41
CA SER A 550 -63.39 -8.99 10.20
C SER A 550 -64.32 -8.24 9.24
N LYS A 551 -64.12 -6.91 9.05
CA LYS A 551 -64.93 -6.07 8.21
C LYS A 551 -64.69 -6.34 6.74
N ARG A 552 -65.76 -6.49 5.97
CA ARG A 552 -65.69 -6.82 4.53
C ARG A 552 -65.74 -5.56 3.68
N ASP A 553 -65.25 -5.73 2.42
CA ASP A 553 -65.26 -4.65 1.43
C ASP A 553 -64.70 -3.34 1.99
N THR A 554 -63.61 -3.46 2.71
CA THR A 554 -62.98 -2.36 3.44
C THR A 554 -61.49 -2.45 3.23
N GLU A 555 -60.89 -1.29 3.01
CA GLU A 555 -59.45 -1.12 2.99
C GLU A 555 -58.94 -0.74 4.36
N PHE A 556 -57.90 -1.39 4.80
CA PHE A 556 -57.16 -1.12 6.05
C PHE A 556 -55.77 -0.73 5.67
N SER A 557 -55.27 0.37 6.22
CA SER A 557 -53.90 0.84 6.09
C SER A 557 -53.25 0.90 7.45
N GLY A 558 -51.91 0.87 7.44
CA GLY A 558 -51.06 1.04 8.62
C GLY A 558 -49.60 0.95 8.23
N GLU A 559 -48.73 1.01 9.21
CA GLU A 559 -47.29 1.05 9.05
C GLU A 559 -46.62 0.04 9.96
N ILE A 560 -45.54 -0.60 9.46
CA ILE A 560 -44.60 -1.38 10.28
C ILE A 560 -43.34 -0.54 10.36
N LYS A 561 -42.91 -0.20 11.59
CA LYS A 561 -41.71 0.57 11.83
C LYS A 561 -40.60 -0.34 12.31
N ILE A 562 -39.48 -0.29 11.59
CA ILE A 562 -38.24 -0.96 11.91
C ILE A 562 -37.25 0.11 12.38
N VAL A 563 -36.51 -0.13 13.45
CA VAL A 563 -35.55 0.83 14.00
C VAL A 563 -34.18 0.18 14.14
N ASN A 564 -33.15 0.96 13.86
CA ASN A 564 -31.80 0.66 14.25
C ASN A 564 -31.67 0.87 15.77
N ILE A 565 -31.37 -0.18 16.52
CA ILE A 565 -31.34 -0.16 18.01
C ILE A 565 -30.25 0.80 18.51
N ASP A 566 -29.10 0.84 17.81
CA ASP A 566 -27.95 1.64 18.21
C ASP A 566 -28.10 3.13 17.81
N ASN A 567 -28.94 3.40 16.81
CA ASN A 567 -29.28 4.74 16.36
C ASN A 567 -30.77 4.85 16.04
N PRO A 568 -31.66 5.08 17.03
CA PRO A 568 -33.12 5.11 16.81
C PRO A 568 -33.64 6.23 15.90
N SER A 569 -32.79 7.19 15.52
CA SER A 569 -33.13 8.17 14.48
C SER A 569 -33.05 7.61 13.06
N ASN A 570 -32.34 6.51 12.87
CA ASN A 570 -32.28 5.71 11.65
C ASN A 570 -33.36 4.61 11.74
N TYR A 571 -34.47 4.80 11.05
CA TYR A 571 -35.61 3.89 11.02
C TYR A 571 -36.25 3.88 9.64
N GLU A 572 -36.91 2.76 9.31
CA GLU A 572 -37.66 2.58 8.08
C GLU A 572 -39.11 2.23 8.34
N ILE A 573 -39.96 2.54 7.36
CA ILE A 573 -41.41 2.29 7.44
C ILE A 573 -41.83 1.44 6.23
N VAL A 574 -42.43 0.29 6.53
CA VAL A 574 -43.12 -0.54 5.52
C VAL A 574 -44.61 -0.17 5.53
N GLU A 575 -45.08 0.42 4.45
CA GLU A 575 -46.50 0.74 4.30
C GLU A 575 -47.31 -0.56 4.10
N VAL A 576 -48.42 -0.68 4.81
CA VAL A 576 -49.32 -1.84 4.72
C VAL A 576 -50.71 -1.40 4.26
N THR A 577 -51.17 -1.99 3.17
CA THR A 577 -52.54 -1.80 2.68
C THR A 577 -53.20 -3.15 2.43
N VAL A 578 -54.34 -3.40 3.07
CA VAL A 578 -55.09 -4.68 2.96
C VAL A 578 -56.56 -4.41 2.62
N ALA A 579 -56.96 -4.76 1.41
CA ALA A 579 -58.38 -4.68 0.99
C ALA A 579 -59.06 -6.03 1.18
N THR A 580 -60.10 -6.07 2.02
CA THR A 580 -60.88 -7.28 2.32
C THR A 580 -61.95 -7.56 1.26
N SER A 581 -62.21 -8.84 0.97
CA SER A 581 -63.11 -9.28 -0.07
C SER A 581 -64.61 -9.06 0.27
N LYS A 582 -65.43 -8.85 -0.77
CA LYS A 582 -66.89 -8.71 -0.67
C LYS A 582 -67.58 -10.05 -0.37
N THR A 583 -66.96 -11.17 -0.66
CA THR A 583 -67.58 -12.51 -0.63
C THR A 583 -67.91 -12.97 0.78
N ARG A 584 -69.17 -13.43 1.01
CA ARG A 584 -69.59 -13.99 2.29
C ARG A 584 -69.09 -15.42 2.37
N LEU A 585 -68.21 -15.70 3.36
CA LEU A 585 -67.83 -17.09 3.67
C LEU A 585 -68.99 -17.81 4.33
N VAL A 586 -69.27 -19.02 3.87
CA VAL A 586 -70.07 -19.96 4.65
C VAL A 586 -69.19 -20.45 5.80
N SER A 587 -69.41 -19.88 6.99
CA SER A 587 -68.62 -20.16 8.18
C SER A 587 -68.84 -21.60 8.65
N GLY A 588 -67.82 -22.46 8.56
CA GLY A 588 -67.78 -23.71 9.28
C GLY A 588 -67.59 -23.48 10.79
N VAL A 589 -68.08 -24.38 11.59
CA VAL A 589 -68.05 -24.34 13.08
C VAL A 589 -66.63 -24.13 13.63
N ALA A 590 -65.59 -24.57 12.93
CA ALA A 590 -64.18 -24.43 13.30
C ALA A 590 -63.67 -22.96 13.29
N GLN A 591 -64.20 -22.13 12.39
CA GLN A 591 -63.74 -20.73 12.26
C GLN A 591 -64.30 -19.85 13.41
N ASN A 592 -65.53 -20.11 13.83
CA ASN A 592 -66.14 -19.48 15.02
C ASN A 592 -65.42 -19.86 16.33
N LEU A 593 -64.86 -21.07 16.41
CA LEU A 593 -64.13 -21.54 17.59
C LEU A 593 -62.74 -20.85 17.63
N PHE A 594 -62.10 -20.69 16.49
CA PHE A 594 -60.76 -20.05 16.43
C PHE A 594 -60.86 -18.55 16.74
N GLU A 595 -61.89 -17.83 16.27
CA GLU A 595 -62.15 -16.44 16.63
C GLU A 595 -62.36 -16.26 18.14
N ARG A 596 -63.15 -17.14 18.76
CA ARG A 596 -63.45 -17.07 20.21
C ARG A 596 -62.20 -17.40 21.05
N LEU A 597 -61.31 -18.26 20.56
CA LEU A 597 -60.07 -18.59 21.23
C LEU A 597 -59.03 -17.50 21.08
N SER A 598 -58.88 -16.90 19.93
CA SER A 598 -57.92 -15.81 19.71
C SER A 598 -58.30 -14.53 20.49
N LEU A 599 -59.59 -14.22 20.59
CA LEU A 599 -60.09 -13.10 21.40
C LEU A 599 -59.98 -13.34 22.91
N LYS A 600 -60.06 -14.59 23.37
CA LYS A 600 -59.93 -14.91 24.80
C LYS A 600 -58.50 -15.17 25.26
N PHE A 601 -57.66 -15.59 24.37
CA PHE A 601 -56.26 -16.00 24.65
C PHE A 601 -55.31 -15.49 23.57
N PRO A 602 -55.01 -14.21 23.55
CA PRO A 602 -54.15 -13.60 22.50
C PRO A 602 -52.74 -14.23 22.45
N ASN A 603 -52.27 -14.83 23.50
CA ASN A 603 -50.97 -15.51 23.54
C ASN A 603 -51.02 -17.02 23.13
N LEU A 604 -52.17 -17.54 22.73
CA LEU A 604 -52.31 -18.95 22.34
C LEU A 604 -51.66 -19.23 20.95
N LEU A 605 -51.58 -18.21 20.09
CA LEU A 605 -50.90 -18.31 18.79
C LEU A 605 -49.40 -18.49 18.96
N ASN A 606 -48.81 -17.80 19.94
CA ASN A 606 -47.36 -17.96 20.27
C ASN A 606 -47.04 -19.36 20.81
N PHE A 607 -48.03 -20.03 21.43
CA PHE A 607 -47.84 -21.38 22.01
C PHE A 607 -47.98 -22.50 20.95
N LEU A 608 -48.69 -22.23 19.86
CA LEU A 608 -48.96 -23.21 18.77
C LEU A 608 -47.95 -23.12 17.61
N ASN A 609 -46.96 -22.23 17.66
CA ASN A 609 -46.02 -21.99 16.56
C ASN A 609 -46.72 -21.65 15.22
N LEU A 610 -47.87 -21.01 15.26
CA LEU A 610 -48.66 -20.54 14.12
C LEU A 610 -48.56 -19.05 13.95
#